data_3da33fd5ab9fd843ffc85b03a307026b
#
_entry.id   3da33fd5ab9fd843ffc85b03a307026b
#
_cell.length_a   1.000
_cell.length_b   1.000
_cell.length_c   1.000
_cell.angle_alpha   90.00
_cell.angle_beta   90.00
_cell.angle_gamma   90.00
#
_symmetry.space_group_name_H-M   'P 1'
#
loop_
_entity.id
_entity.type
_entity.pdbx_description
1 polymer ?
#
loop_
_entity_poly.entity_id
_entity_poly.type
_entity_poly.pdbx_seq_one_letter_code
_entity_poly.pdbx_strand_id
1 'polypeptide(L)'
;MLGCLIKKIYPNTKIIYINLGRTLLFDFYYSRKCFPQLNHRLIRSNQDCLLADFNYIEAEYLDQVIFASDIFINISSMQEMDYEVISKYFDAFHNQDIGSYFYCCNRVSKTLPDGAEINFSEYGWVANSDQTLIDELCPWHQNFPVNWPPFYKKFDGPHQHRLVRLIK
;
A
#
# COMPACT_ATOMS: atom_id res chain seq x y z
N MET A 1 -7.78 2.48 6.91
CA MET A 1 -7.73 2.65 8.40
C MET A 1 -6.32 2.80 8.95
N LEU A 2 -5.31 2.10 8.41
CA LEU A 2 -3.90 2.19 8.87
C LEU A 2 -3.37 3.64 8.88
N GLY A 3 -3.61 4.42 7.82
CA GLY A 3 -3.18 5.81 7.76
C GLY A 3 -3.74 6.69 8.89
N CYS A 4 -4.99 6.47 9.33
CA CYS A 4 -5.54 7.18 10.49
C CYS A 4 -4.82 6.80 11.79
N LEU A 5 -4.43 5.54 11.96
CA LEU A 5 -3.66 5.10 13.11
C LEU A 5 -2.26 5.72 13.11
N ILE A 6 -1.58 5.72 11.96
CA ILE A 6 -0.28 6.37 11.79
C ILE A 6 -0.38 7.86 12.13
N LYS A 7 -1.37 8.57 11.58
CA LYS A 7 -1.60 9.99 11.85
C LYS A 7 -1.85 10.30 13.33
N LYS A 8 -2.53 9.37 14.03
CA LYS A 8 -2.78 9.51 15.46
C LYS A 8 -1.52 9.36 16.31
N ILE A 9 -0.62 8.44 15.92
CA ILE A 9 0.64 8.18 16.63
C ILE A 9 1.70 9.23 16.26
N TYR A 10 1.73 9.63 14.99
CA TYR A 10 2.66 10.59 14.42
C TYR A 10 1.91 11.78 13.81
N PRO A 11 1.50 12.78 14.60
CA PRO A 11 0.62 13.86 14.15
C PRO A 11 1.15 14.71 12.99
N ASN A 12 2.48 14.80 12.85
CA ASN A 12 3.12 15.59 11.79
C ASN A 12 3.23 14.85 10.45
N THR A 13 2.86 13.56 10.39
CA THR A 13 2.91 12.76 9.16
C THR A 13 1.84 13.23 8.18
N LYS A 14 2.17 13.34 6.90
CA LYS A 14 1.19 13.46 5.82
C LYS A 14 0.81 12.06 5.33
N ILE A 15 -0.45 11.84 5.10
CA ILE A 15 -0.98 10.56 4.63
C ILE A 15 -1.40 10.71 3.18
N ILE A 16 -0.98 9.77 2.34
CA ILE A 16 -1.40 9.64 0.95
C ILE A 16 -2.10 8.30 0.81
N TYR A 17 -3.38 8.32 0.48
CA TYR A 17 -4.15 7.14 0.09
C TYR A 17 -4.15 7.02 -1.43
N ILE A 18 -3.72 5.86 -1.94
CA ILE A 18 -3.81 5.51 -3.35
C ILE A 18 -4.74 4.31 -3.43
N ASN A 19 -5.90 4.46 -4.08
CA ASN A 19 -6.90 3.40 -4.13
C ASN A 19 -7.83 3.57 -5.34
N LEU A 20 -8.65 2.55 -5.62
CA LEU A 20 -9.73 2.67 -6.60
C LEU A 20 -10.77 3.70 -6.12
N GLY A 21 -11.35 4.46 -7.04
CA GLY A 21 -12.21 5.60 -6.73
C GLY A 21 -13.32 5.30 -5.70
N ARG A 22 -14.00 4.15 -5.83
CA ARG A 22 -15.04 3.75 -4.85
C ARG A 22 -14.48 3.45 -3.47
N THR A 23 -13.34 2.78 -3.40
CA THR A 23 -12.66 2.45 -2.13
C THR A 23 -12.06 3.71 -1.50
N LEU A 24 -11.54 4.61 -2.32
CA LEU A 24 -10.99 5.89 -1.89
C LEU A 24 -12.04 6.76 -1.16
N LEU A 25 -13.33 6.66 -1.54
CA LEU A 25 -14.43 7.32 -0.83
C LEU A 25 -14.57 6.83 0.63
N PHE A 26 -14.35 5.54 0.89
CA PHE A 26 -14.34 5.02 2.26
C PHE A 26 -13.15 5.55 3.06
N ASP A 27 -11.96 5.62 2.43
CA ASP A 27 -10.76 6.18 3.06
C ASP A 27 -10.99 7.65 3.42
N PHE A 28 -11.56 8.43 2.49
CA PHE A 28 -11.93 9.84 2.71
C PHE A 28 -12.95 9.99 3.84
N TYR A 29 -14.07 9.26 3.77
CA TYR A 29 -15.13 9.36 4.77
C TYR A 29 -14.61 9.01 6.17
N TYR A 30 -13.86 7.91 6.29
CA TYR A 30 -13.34 7.46 7.57
C TYR A 30 -12.32 8.41 8.16
N SER A 31 -11.35 8.85 7.38
CA SER A 31 -10.33 9.79 7.84
C SER A 31 -10.92 11.16 8.17
N ARG A 32 -11.90 11.64 7.39
CA ARG A 32 -12.63 12.88 7.67
C ARG A 32 -13.43 12.79 8.97
N LYS A 33 -14.00 11.63 9.26
CA LYS A 33 -14.71 11.39 10.53
C LYS A 33 -13.76 11.34 11.74
N CYS A 34 -12.58 10.72 11.55
CA CYS A 34 -11.58 10.64 12.62
C CYS A 34 -10.85 11.96 12.87
N PHE A 35 -10.66 12.77 11.84
CA PHE A 35 -9.88 14.01 11.87
C PHE A 35 -10.58 15.14 11.13
N PRO A 36 -11.79 15.57 11.58
CA PRO A 36 -12.59 16.57 10.88
C PRO A 36 -11.92 17.96 10.81
N GLN A 37 -10.98 18.23 11.70
CA GLN A 37 -10.25 19.51 11.78
C GLN A 37 -9.03 19.58 10.86
N LEU A 38 -8.57 18.45 10.30
CA LEU A 38 -7.40 18.41 9.43
C LEU A 38 -7.78 18.66 7.97
N ASN A 39 -6.78 19.03 7.17
CA ASN A 39 -6.97 19.29 5.75
C ASN A 39 -7.00 17.98 4.95
N HIS A 40 -8.00 17.87 4.06
CA HIS A 40 -8.22 16.72 3.18
C HIS A 40 -8.26 17.18 1.73
N ARG A 41 -7.51 16.54 0.84
CA ARG A 41 -7.43 16.96 -0.58
C ARG A 41 -7.44 15.77 -1.52
N LEU A 42 -8.26 15.83 -2.57
CA LEU A 42 -8.21 14.95 -3.72
C LEU A 42 -7.16 15.48 -4.70
N ILE A 43 -6.28 14.60 -5.16
CA ILE A 43 -5.19 14.89 -6.09
C ILE A 43 -5.46 14.17 -7.41
N ARG A 44 -5.46 14.89 -8.52
CA ARG A 44 -5.74 14.36 -9.86
C ARG A 44 -4.68 14.66 -10.90
N SER A 45 -3.75 15.55 -10.58
CA SER A 45 -2.68 15.95 -11.51
C SER A 45 -1.47 16.50 -10.78
N ASN A 46 -0.35 16.66 -11.48
CA ASN A 46 0.87 17.30 -10.96
C ASN A 46 0.68 18.80 -10.56
N GLN A 47 -0.40 19.42 -10.96
CA GLN A 47 -0.76 20.79 -10.53
C GLN A 47 -1.32 20.81 -9.11
N ASP A 48 -1.76 19.66 -8.60
CA ASP A 48 -2.22 19.52 -7.24
C ASP A 48 -1.04 19.32 -6.29
N CYS A 49 -0.92 20.15 -5.26
CA CYS A 49 0.14 20.03 -4.27
C CYS A 49 -0.26 19.04 -3.17
N LEU A 50 0.64 18.14 -2.79
CA LEU A 50 0.50 17.23 -1.64
C LEU A 50 0.75 17.97 -0.32
N LEU A 51 0.00 19.05 -0.06
CA LEU A 51 0.17 19.91 1.11
C LEU A 51 -0.80 19.60 2.24
N ALA A 52 -1.84 18.81 1.97
CA ALA A 52 -2.83 18.45 2.99
C ALA A 52 -2.31 17.40 3.97
N ASP A 53 -2.95 17.30 5.13
CA ASP A 53 -2.69 16.24 6.10
C ASP A 53 -3.06 14.87 5.55
N PHE A 54 -4.17 14.81 4.79
CA PHE A 54 -4.65 13.64 4.08
C PHE A 54 -4.82 13.97 2.60
N ASN A 55 -4.14 13.22 1.74
CA ASN A 55 -4.19 13.34 0.29
C ASN A 55 -4.76 12.04 -0.29
N TYR A 56 -5.56 12.15 -1.33
CA TYR A 56 -6.25 11.01 -1.95
C TYR A 56 -5.95 11.01 -3.44
N ILE A 57 -5.38 9.93 -3.96
CA ILE A 57 -5.06 9.73 -5.37
C ILE A 57 -5.86 8.52 -5.84
N GLU A 58 -6.70 8.69 -6.85
CA GLU A 58 -7.28 7.54 -7.55
C GLU A 58 -6.18 6.80 -8.31
N ALA A 59 -6.18 5.48 -8.24
CA ALA A 59 -5.13 4.65 -8.81
C ALA A 59 -4.91 4.88 -10.32
N GLU A 60 -5.95 5.31 -11.04
CA GLU A 60 -5.88 5.64 -12.47
C GLU A 60 -5.04 6.90 -12.78
N TYR A 61 -4.80 7.77 -11.78
CA TYR A 61 -3.97 8.98 -11.94
C TYR A 61 -2.56 8.82 -11.36
N LEU A 62 -2.17 7.61 -10.95
CA LEU A 62 -0.90 7.37 -10.29
C LEU A 62 0.32 7.77 -11.13
N ASP A 63 0.24 7.56 -12.43
CA ASP A 63 1.27 7.93 -13.42
C ASP A 63 1.30 9.43 -13.73
N GLN A 64 0.25 10.16 -13.38
CA GLN A 64 0.09 11.59 -13.63
C GLN A 64 0.42 12.47 -12.43
N VAL A 65 0.77 11.87 -11.30
CA VAL A 65 1.04 12.59 -10.06
C VAL A 65 2.46 12.30 -9.58
N ILE A 66 3.27 13.34 -9.46
CA ILE A 66 4.59 13.26 -8.85
C ILE A 66 4.45 13.61 -7.37
N PHE A 67 4.92 12.73 -6.49
CA PHE A 67 4.87 12.93 -5.05
C PHE A 67 6.12 12.34 -4.40
N ALA A 68 6.56 12.92 -3.29
CA ALA A 68 7.60 12.34 -2.44
C ALA A 68 6.95 11.65 -1.24
N SER A 69 7.49 10.50 -0.85
CA SER A 69 7.04 9.76 0.33
C SER A 69 8.21 9.10 1.02
N ASP A 70 8.26 9.15 2.35
CA ASP A 70 9.30 8.48 3.13
C ASP A 70 9.10 6.96 3.15
N ILE A 71 7.84 6.52 3.09
CA ILE A 71 7.48 5.09 3.10
C ILE A 71 6.20 4.81 2.31
N PHE A 72 6.25 3.79 1.48
CA PHE A 72 5.10 3.16 0.84
C PHE A 72 4.68 1.92 1.62
N ILE A 73 3.38 1.71 1.77
CA ILE A 73 2.85 0.54 2.50
C ILE A 73 1.76 -0.11 1.67
N ASN A 74 1.92 -1.40 1.38
CA ASN A 74 0.89 -2.24 0.76
C ASN A 74 0.66 -3.49 1.60
N ILE A 75 -0.59 -3.71 2.03
CA ILE A 75 -0.97 -4.88 2.82
C ILE A 75 -2.20 -5.51 2.20
N SER A 76 -2.07 -6.75 1.74
CA SER A 76 -3.15 -7.60 1.20
C SER A 76 -3.94 -6.98 0.06
N SER A 77 -3.33 -6.10 -0.75
CA SER A 77 -4.02 -5.49 -1.88
C SER A 77 -3.36 -5.80 -3.23
N MET A 78 -2.03 -5.81 -3.36
CA MET A 78 -1.37 -6.17 -4.62
C MET A 78 -1.66 -7.62 -5.05
N GLN A 79 -1.89 -8.52 -4.13
CA GLN A 79 -2.30 -9.89 -4.42
C GLN A 79 -3.65 -10.02 -5.16
N GLU A 80 -4.43 -8.95 -5.26
CA GLU A 80 -5.71 -8.86 -5.97
C GLU A 80 -5.58 -8.17 -7.34
N MET A 81 -4.37 -7.80 -7.74
CA MET A 81 -4.06 -7.05 -8.95
C MET A 81 -3.30 -7.94 -9.94
N ASP A 82 -3.46 -7.70 -11.22
CA ASP A 82 -2.59 -8.28 -12.24
C ASP A 82 -1.18 -7.63 -12.22
N TYR A 83 -0.21 -8.30 -12.88
CA TYR A 83 1.17 -7.84 -12.91
C TYR A 83 1.35 -6.49 -13.61
N GLU A 84 0.51 -6.15 -14.59
CA GLU A 84 0.59 -4.85 -15.25
C GLU A 84 0.27 -3.71 -14.28
N VAL A 85 -0.77 -3.90 -13.46
CA VAL A 85 -1.12 -2.91 -12.43
C VAL A 85 -0.05 -2.85 -11.35
N ILE A 86 0.46 -4.00 -10.88
CA ILE A 86 1.55 -4.04 -9.89
C ILE A 86 2.77 -3.29 -10.41
N SER A 87 3.17 -3.51 -11.68
CA SER A 87 4.31 -2.82 -12.30
C SER A 87 4.16 -1.31 -12.27
N LYS A 88 2.97 -0.77 -12.58
CA LYS A 88 2.72 0.69 -12.51
C LYS A 88 2.98 1.27 -11.13
N TYR A 89 2.63 0.53 -10.06
CA TYR A 89 2.95 0.97 -8.69
C TYR A 89 4.46 0.96 -8.44
N PHE A 90 5.17 -0.08 -8.86
CA PHE A 90 6.62 -0.14 -8.71
C PHE A 90 7.32 0.97 -9.50
N ASP A 91 6.90 1.22 -10.75
CA ASP A 91 7.41 2.32 -11.57
C ASP A 91 7.19 3.68 -10.87
N ALA A 92 5.99 3.90 -10.33
CA ALA A 92 5.69 5.11 -9.58
C ALA A 92 6.57 5.25 -8.34
N PHE A 93 6.85 4.17 -7.60
CA PHE A 93 7.70 4.21 -6.40
C PHE A 93 9.17 4.46 -6.75
N HIS A 94 9.71 3.81 -7.78
CA HIS A 94 11.09 4.02 -8.22
C HIS A 94 11.32 5.39 -8.89
N ASN A 95 10.27 6.03 -9.37
CA ASN A 95 10.35 7.40 -9.91
C ASN A 95 10.36 8.48 -8.82
N GLN A 96 10.18 8.12 -7.55
CA GLN A 96 10.25 9.05 -6.43
C GLN A 96 11.70 9.34 -5.99
N ASP A 97 11.86 10.18 -4.97
CA ASP A 97 13.17 10.52 -4.43
C ASP A 97 13.90 9.30 -3.83
N ILE A 98 15.22 9.30 -3.98
CA ILE A 98 16.09 8.22 -3.52
C ILE A 98 16.00 8.07 -2.00
N GLY A 99 15.88 6.81 -1.56
CA GLY A 99 15.95 6.44 -0.15
C GLY A 99 14.64 6.23 0.57
N SER A 100 13.52 6.31 -0.16
CA SER A 100 12.21 5.90 0.36
C SER A 100 12.17 4.42 0.71
N TYR A 101 11.29 4.03 1.62
CA TYR A 101 11.06 2.64 1.97
C TYR A 101 9.78 2.12 1.33
N PHE A 102 9.76 0.83 1.01
CA PHE A 102 8.55 0.13 0.61
C PHE A 102 8.33 -1.11 1.49
N TYR A 103 7.24 -1.10 2.26
CA TYR A 103 6.77 -2.25 3.01
C TYR A 103 5.60 -2.90 2.27
N CYS A 104 5.76 -4.16 1.92
CA CYS A 104 4.76 -4.96 1.22
C CYS A 104 4.48 -6.25 2.00
N CYS A 105 3.22 -6.53 2.31
CA CYS A 105 2.78 -7.75 2.96
C CYS A 105 1.59 -8.34 2.20
N ASN A 106 1.82 -9.40 1.44
CA ASN A 106 0.83 -10.05 0.60
C ASN A 106 0.98 -11.57 0.65
N ARG A 107 0.03 -12.32 0.10
CA ARG A 107 0.16 -13.77 -0.04
C ARG A 107 1.37 -14.12 -0.89
N VAL A 108 2.03 -15.22 -0.54
CA VAL A 108 3.14 -15.77 -1.35
C VAL A 108 2.69 -16.08 -2.77
N SER A 109 1.49 -16.65 -2.89
CA SER A 109 0.84 -16.93 -4.17
C SER A 109 -0.67 -16.78 -4.03
N LYS A 110 -1.34 -16.33 -5.09
CA LYS A 110 -2.79 -16.24 -5.19
C LYS A 110 -3.27 -16.42 -6.62
N THR A 111 -4.33 -17.21 -6.79
CA THR A 111 -5.05 -17.32 -8.06
C THR A 111 -6.15 -16.27 -8.10
N LEU A 112 -6.18 -15.46 -9.14
CA LEU A 112 -7.22 -14.47 -9.41
C LEU A 112 -8.50 -15.15 -9.96
N PRO A 113 -9.65 -14.45 -9.96
CA PRO A 113 -10.91 -15.01 -10.47
C PRO A 113 -10.90 -15.46 -11.94
N ASP A 114 -10.03 -14.87 -12.75
CA ASP A 114 -9.80 -15.22 -14.17
C ASP A 114 -8.84 -16.41 -14.37
N GLY A 115 -8.28 -16.94 -13.27
CA GLY A 115 -7.34 -18.06 -13.27
C GLY A 115 -5.87 -17.65 -13.33
N ALA A 116 -5.53 -16.38 -13.44
CA ALA A 116 -4.15 -15.92 -13.39
C ALA A 116 -3.55 -16.16 -12.01
N GLU A 117 -2.29 -16.60 -11.96
CA GLU A 117 -1.54 -16.79 -10.71
C GLU A 117 -0.63 -15.60 -10.45
N ILE A 118 -0.75 -15.03 -9.26
CA ILE A 118 0.05 -13.89 -8.82
C ILE A 118 0.98 -14.37 -7.71
N ASN A 119 2.28 -14.27 -7.95
CA ASN A 119 3.35 -14.68 -7.03
C ASN A 119 4.07 -13.48 -6.48
N PHE A 120 4.21 -13.38 -5.15
CA PHE A 120 4.88 -12.27 -4.46
C PHE A 120 6.33 -12.05 -4.94
N SER A 121 7.05 -13.14 -5.23
CA SER A 121 8.43 -13.08 -5.72
C SER A 121 8.59 -12.48 -7.11
N GLU A 122 7.51 -12.44 -7.89
CA GLU A 122 7.49 -11.96 -9.29
C GLU A 122 7.03 -10.50 -9.41
N TYR A 123 6.74 -9.83 -8.29
CA TYR A 123 6.48 -8.40 -8.31
C TYR A 123 7.72 -7.64 -8.82
N GLY A 124 7.57 -6.37 -9.17
CA GLY A 124 8.63 -5.53 -9.75
C GLY A 124 9.84 -5.26 -8.83
N TRP A 125 10.27 -6.26 -8.05
CA TRP A 125 11.45 -6.16 -7.19
C TRP A 125 12.72 -6.00 -8.04
N VAL A 126 13.44 -4.91 -7.84
CA VAL A 126 14.67 -4.62 -8.59
C VAL A 126 15.86 -5.15 -7.81
N ALA A 127 16.26 -6.41 -8.12
CA ALA A 127 17.25 -7.16 -7.34
C ALA A 127 18.61 -6.48 -7.17
N ASN A 128 19.03 -5.61 -8.11
CA ASN A 128 20.35 -5.01 -8.12
C ASN A 128 20.40 -3.57 -7.59
N SER A 129 19.27 -2.94 -7.34
CA SER A 129 19.20 -1.55 -6.88
C SER A 129 18.54 -1.39 -5.52
N ASP A 130 17.54 -2.17 -5.19
CA ASP A 130 16.83 -2.07 -3.92
C ASP A 130 17.54 -2.84 -2.81
N GLN A 131 17.71 -2.19 -1.66
CA GLN A 131 18.28 -2.84 -0.48
C GLN A 131 17.16 -3.54 0.30
N THR A 132 17.12 -4.87 0.26
CA THR A 132 16.19 -5.67 1.07
C THR A 132 16.63 -5.66 2.53
N LEU A 133 15.74 -5.24 3.44
CA LEU A 133 15.94 -5.17 4.88
C LEU A 133 15.22 -6.29 5.62
N ILE A 134 14.02 -6.67 5.16
CA ILE A 134 13.20 -7.76 5.68
C ILE A 134 12.66 -8.54 4.47
N ASP A 135 12.70 -9.86 4.53
CA ASP A 135 12.08 -10.73 3.55
C ASP A 135 11.80 -12.11 4.18
N GLU A 136 10.64 -12.26 4.78
CA GLU A 136 10.27 -13.49 5.50
C GLU A 136 8.75 -13.71 5.51
N LEU A 137 8.30 -14.85 5.99
CA LEU A 137 6.87 -15.07 6.24
C LEU A 137 6.38 -14.14 7.35
N CYS A 138 5.30 -13.41 7.06
CA CYS A 138 4.75 -12.43 7.99
C CYS A 138 4.24 -13.11 9.27
N PRO A 139 4.84 -12.86 10.45
CA PRO A 139 4.44 -13.53 11.69
C PRO A 139 3.06 -13.09 12.19
N TRP A 140 2.58 -11.93 11.76
CA TRP A 140 1.33 -11.32 12.23
C TRP A 140 0.12 -11.67 11.36
N HIS A 141 0.33 -11.99 10.10
CA HIS A 141 -0.74 -12.12 9.11
C HIS A 141 -0.88 -13.56 8.60
N GLN A 142 -0.93 -14.51 9.53
CA GLN A 142 -1.10 -15.93 9.21
C GLN A 142 -2.48 -16.47 9.60
N ASN A 143 -3.20 -15.73 10.44
CA ASN A 143 -4.51 -16.15 10.95
C ASN A 143 -5.48 -14.96 10.96
N PHE A 144 -6.77 -15.27 10.85
CA PHE A 144 -7.84 -14.29 11.05
C PHE A 144 -8.78 -14.73 12.19
N PRO A 145 -9.37 -13.78 12.94
CA PRO A 145 -10.29 -14.10 14.02
C PRO A 145 -11.60 -14.67 13.46
N VAL A 146 -12.17 -15.63 14.19
CA VAL A 146 -13.49 -16.20 13.93
C VAL A 146 -14.33 -16.16 15.22
N ASN A 147 -15.67 -16.14 15.10
CA ASN A 147 -16.56 -16.01 16.26
C ASN A 147 -16.69 -17.28 17.12
N TRP A 148 -16.21 -18.43 16.62
CA TRP A 148 -16.32 -19.72 17.31
C TRP A 148 -14.94 -20.30 17.59
N PRO A 149 -14.77 -21.11 18.66
CA PRO A 149 -13.50 -21.79 18.93
C PRO A 149 -13.00 -22.57 17.71
N PRO A 150 -11.67 -22.55 17.42
CA PRO A 150 -10.59 -22.02 18.27
C PRO A 150 -10.38 -20.50 18.24
N PHE A 151 -11.33 -19.68 17.75
CA PHE A 151 -11.32 -18.23 17.61
C PHE A 151 -10.33 -17.68 16.57
N TYR A 152 -9.50 -18.50 15.99
CA TYR A 152 -8.56 -18.17 14.91
C TYR A 152 -8.59 -19.26 13.85
N LYS A 153 -8.57 -18.84 12.59
CA LYS A 153 -8.43 -19.72 11.43
C LYS A 153 -7.24 -19.22 10.60
N LYS A 154 -6.44 -20.15 10.10
CA LYS A 154 -5.36 -19.80 9.16
C LYS A 154 -5.93 -19.20 7.89
N PHE A 155 -5.24 -18.23 7.34
CA PHE A 155 -5.49 -17.78 5.98
C PHE A 155 -5.26 -18.93 5.00
N ASP A 156 -5.94 -18.86 3.88
CA ASP A 156 -5.70 -19.71 2.75
C ASP A 156 -4.42 -19.24 2.03
N GLY A 157 -3.32 -19.90 2.34
CA GLY A 157 -1.96 -19.58 1.93
C GLY A 157 -1.22 -18.62 2.88
N PRO A 158 0.12 -18.78 2.96
CA PRO A 158 0.97 -17.95 3.79
C PRO A 158 1.08 -16.52 3.22
N HIS A 159 1.29 -15.56 4.12
CA HIS A 159 1.66 -14.19 3.74
C HIS A 159 3.17 -14.00 3.93
N GLN A 160 3.79 -13.36 2.96
CA GLN A 160 5.18 -12.90 3.04
C GLN A 160 5.18 -11.39 3.22
N HIS A 161 6.11 -10.88 4.02
CA HIS A 161 6.35 -9.46 4.09
C HIS A 161 7.80 -9.14 3.69
N ARG A 162 7.93 -8.03 3.00
CA ARG A 162 9.21 -7.50 2.55
C ARG A 162 9.28 -6.02 2.85
N LEU A 163 10.39 -5.59 3.42
CA LEU A 163 10.76 -4.18 3.53
C LEU A 163 12.01 -3.96 2.69
N VAL A 164 11.91 -3.06 1.74
CA VAL A 164 13.05 -2.63 0.92
C VAL A 164 13.29 -1.14 1.09
N ARG A 165 14.54 -0.73 0.95
CA ARG A 165 14.92 0.66 0.71
C ARG A 165 15.11 0.83 -0.79
N LEU A 166 14.31 1.73 -1.37
CA LEU A 166 14.36 2.01 -2.80
C LEU A 166 15.64 2.79 -3.13
N ILE A 167 16.39 2.31 -4.11
CA ILE A 167 17.60 2.91 -4.60
C ILE A 167 17.46 3.07 -6.13
N LYS A 168 17.77 4.23 -6.65
CA LYS A 168 17.84 4.47 -8.10
C LYS A 168 19.09 3.87 -8.69
#